data_b94756f1e3b3e88f24b01770dd38cf3d
#
_entry.id   b94756f1e3b3e88f24b01770dd38cf3d
#
_cell.length_a   1.000
_cell.length_b   1.000
_cell.length_c   1.000
_cell.angle_alpha   90.00
_cell.angle_beta   90.00
_cell.angle_gamma   90.00
#
_symmetry.space_group_name_H-M   'P 1'
#
loop_
_entity.id
_entity.type
_entity.pdbx_description
1 polymer ?
#
loop_
_entity_poly.entity_id
_entity_poly.type
_entity_poly.pdbx_seq_one_letter_code
_entity_poly.pdbx_strand_id
1 'polypeptide(L)'
;MGEFCQQDSVPLLEALLRHASSRRERFHVPGHKGGLGAYSDWVRVFGRGVLDLDLTELPGLDDPHWPAPEGIVEQAQVLAAEAFGARDARFLVGGATAGVLAMVLGAVRPRKLLLAAQPFHRSVAAAATLAGCELNSLPARLAGSAGIPLPAPVDALRREIAVRRPAAVLVTSPTYHGVTADLRGYADVCREGKIPLLVDAAHGAHFGFAPELPPEATRFGVSACVISLHKTAGALTPGAVLLIGPRDQEKRPAHGQESAAWIPGHEPAARTLGQDAPAIIDLARVDAALRLVETSSPSFPVLASLDLARRRLAVHGAADWGKAVRLAGHTASRIALEGFGWLGPFKAPHGQDQDPTRLTLELADETPPDLTGLELAQAAAAGAVDLEMAGWGHVVAVTGPADTPESHDCLVSVLTRALEVKTYSGPKRELALAMEKDCWEAERVIVLTPAEAFRCRSRLVMVDEAAGRVAKDIISPFPPGVPLVFPGQRITEADALYLTFLGQWGARAYGLTERTAQVEVIA
;
A
#
# COMPACT_ATOMS: atom_id res chain seq x y z
N MET A 1 -12.43 36.88 -0.33
CA MET A 1 -13.28 35.71 -0.02
C MET A 1 -13.18 34.80 -1.22
N GLY A 2 -12.25 33.82 -1.16
CA GLY A 2 -12.07 32.85 -2.23
C GLY A 2 -13.32 31.97 -2.35
N GLU A 3 -13.79 31.77 -3.58
CA GLU A 3 -14.77 30.75 -3.90
C GLU A 3 -14.20 29.40 -3.41
N PHE A 4 -14.90 28.73 -2.54
CA PHE A 4 -14.54 27.37 -2.13
C PHE A 4 -14.53 26.49 -3.38
N CYS A 5 -13.35 25.96 -3.75
CA CYS A 5 -13.22 25.02 -4.85
C CYS A 5 -14.18 23.83 -4.60
N GLN A 6 -15.07 23.57 -5.53
CA GLN A 6 -15.95 22.39 -5.48
C GLN A 6 -15.12 21.15 -5.78
N GLN A 7 -15.53 19.98 -5.28
CA GLN A 7 -14.82 18.70 -5.48
C GLN A 7 -14.71 18.25 -6.96
N ASP A 8 -15.45 18.91 -7.87
CA ASP A 8 -15.37 18.68 -9.31
C ASP A 8 -14.25 19.46 -10.00
N SER A 9 -13.60 20.45 -9.35
CA SER A 9 -12.46 21.18 -9.91
C SER A 9 -11.17 20.37 -9.88
N VAL A 10 -10.24 20.67 -10.78
CA VAL A 10 -8.92 20.02 -10.89
C VAL A 10 -7.82 21.07 -11.08
N PRO A 11 -7.47 21.84 -10.04
CA PRO A 11 -6.61 23.00 -10.11
C PRO A 11 -5.27 22.76 -10.82
N LEU A 12 -4.64 21.61 -10.53
CA LEU A 12 -3.36 21.23 -11.14
C LEU A 12 -3.49 20.98 -12.64
N LEU A 13 -4.44 20.15 -13.05
CA LEU A 13 -4.63 19.86 -14.47
C LEU A 13 -5.02 21.12 -15.25
N GLU A 14 -5.92 21.94 -14.73
CA GLU A 14 -6.36 23.18 -15.36
C GLU A 14 -5.20 24.16 -15.55
N ALA A 15 -4.29 24.28 -14.58
CA ALA A 15 -3.10 25.13 -14.69
C ALA A 15 -2.14 24.61 -15.76
N LEU A 16 -1.90 23.29 -15.82
CA LEU A 16 -1.07 22.68 -16.86
C LEU A 16 -1.64 22.89 -18.26
N LEU A 17 -2.95 22.69 -18.44
CA LEU A 17 -3.62 22.90 -19.72
C LEU A 17 -3.56 24.38 -20.15
N ARG A 18 -3.77 25.34 -19.23
CA ARG A 18 -3.60 26.77 -19.52
C ARG A 18 -2.17 27.08 -19.97
N HIS A 19 -1.16 26.49 -19.29
CA HIS A 19 0.24 26.70 -19.67
C HIS A 19 0.54 26.08 -21.04
N ALA A 20 0.12 24.85 -21.30
CA ALA A 20 0.32 24.16 -22.58
C ALA A 20 -0.30 24.92 -23.75
N SER A 21 -1.47 25.56 -23.57
CA SER A 21 -2.16 26.34 -24.61
C SER A 21 -1.59 27.74 -24.84
N SER A 22 -0.72 28.22 -23.94
CA SER A 22 -0.27 29.62 -23.92
C SER A 22 0.75 30.01 -25.00
N ARG A 23 1.14 29.14 -25.93
CA ARG A 23 2.11 29.36 -27.04
C ARG A 23 3.39 30.05 -26.60
N ARG A 24 3.93 29.71 -25.40
CA ARG A 24 5.16 30.27 -24.88
C ARG A 24 6.37 29.55 -25.46
N GLU A 25 7.43 30.30 -25.78
CA GLU A 25 8.74 29.72 -26.09
C GLU A 25 9.34 29.08 -24.83
N ARG A 26 9.80 27.83 -24.92
CA ARG A 26 10.26 27.02 -23.80
C ARG A 26 11.78 27.06 -23.66
N PHE A 27 12.32 28.05 -22.94
CA PHE A 27 13.75 28.14 -22.59
C PHE A 27 14.07 27.49 -21.21
N HIS A 28 13.20 26.63 -20.72
CA HIS A 28 13.29 25.92 -19.45
C HIS A 28 13.35 24.40 -19.68
N VAL A 29 13.68 23.62 -18.65
CA VAL A 29 13.54 22.16 -18.62
C VAL A 29 12.05 21.77 -18.56
N PRO A 30 11.65 20.57 -19.02
CA PRO A 30 12.44 19.47 -19.57
C PRO A 30 12.97 19.72 -20.99
N GLY A 31 14.07 19.03 -21.34
CA GLY A 31 14.77 19.21 -22.62
C GLY A 31 13.97 18.86 -23.89
N HIS A 32 12.90 18.07 -23.77
CA HIS A 32 12.02 17.70 -24.89
C HIS A 32 11.10 18.87 -25.36
N LYS A 33 11.02 19.98 -24.60
CA LYS A 33 10.33 21.21 -25.00
C LYS A 33 8.89 20.98 -25.51
N GLY A 34 8.07 20.20 -24.78
CA GLY A 34 6.72 19.81 -25.19
C GLY A 34 6.71 18.93 -26.44
N GLY A 35 7.73 18.10 -26.59
CA GLY A 35 7.88 17.17 -27.71
C GLY A 35 8.61 17.70 -28.92
N LEU A 36 8.95 19.01 -28.99
CA LEU A 36 9.72 19.59 -30.13
C LEU A 36 11.17 19.07 -30.13
N GLY A 37 11.76 18.82 -28.97
CA GLY A 37 13.10 18.26 -28.79
C GLY A 37 13.12 16.75 -28.53
N ALA A 38 11.97 16.07 -28.58
CA ALA A 38 11.88 14.63 -28.38
C ALA A 38 12.08 13.88 -29.71
N TYR A 39 12.63 12.65 -29.61
CA TYR A 39 12.70 11.77 -30.76
C TYR A 39 11.29 11.43 -31.27
N SER A 40 11.15 11.26 -32.61
CA SER A 40 9.87 10.96 -33.26
C SER A 40 9.16 9.74 -32.69
N ASP A 41 9.91 8.71 -32.28
CA ASP A 41 9.36 7.49 -31.64
C ASP A 41 8.72 7.77 -30.28
N TRP A 42 9.28 8.67 -29.49
CA TRP A 42 8.70 9.11 -28.24
C TRP A 42 7.35 9.81 -28.46
N VAL A 43 7.31 10.74 -29.41
CA VAL A 43 6.07 11.45 -29.74
C VAL A 43 5.00 10.49 -30.27
N ARG A 44 5.42 9.49 -31.07
CA ARG A 44 4.50 8.47 -31.61
C ARG A 44 3.92 7.57 -30.50
N VAL A 45 4.72 7.16 -29.51
CA VAL A 45 4.32 6.23 -28.45
C VAL A 45 3.52 6.93 -27.34
N PHE A 46 4.00 8.05 -26.82
CA PHE A 46 3.41 8.73 -25.66
C PHE A 46 2.38 9.81 -26.04
N GLY A 47 2.39 10.25 -27.29
CA GLY A 47 1.58 11.36 -27.75
C GLY A 47 2.14 12.72 -27.32
N ARG A 48 1.86 13.75 -28.08
CA ARG A 48 2.35 15.11 -27.82
C ARG A 48 1.70 15.70 -26.54
N GLY A 49 0.44 15.36 -26.29
CA GLY A 49 -0.31 15.90 -25.15
C GLY A 49 0.34 15.61 -23.79
N VAL A 50 0.89 14.41 -23.58
CA VAL A 50 1.61 14.08 -22.34
C VAL A 50 2.88 14.91 -22.21
N LEU A 51 3.66 15.06 -23.31
CA LEU A 51 4.89 15.83 -23.32
C LEU A 51 4.64 17.35 -23.14
N ASP A 52 3.49 17.85 -23.57
CA ASP A 52 3.09 19.24 -23.35
C ASP A 52 2.76 19.55 -21.89
N LEU A 53 2.29 18.54 -21.14
CA LEU A 53 1.98 18.63 -19.71
C LEU A 53 3.18 18.32 -18.81
N ASP A 54 4.26 17.73 -19.34
CA ASP A 54 5.48 17.49 -18.60
C ASP A 54 6.29 18.78 -18.52
N LEU A 55 6.09 19.48 -17.43
CA LEU A 55 6.61 20.80 -17.13
C LEU A 55 7.46 20.76 -15.85
N THR A 56 7.99 21.89 -15.47
CA THR A 56 8.69 22.12 -14.20
C THR A 56 8.00 23.25 -13.44
N GLU A 57 8.55 23.63 -12.29
CA GLU A 57 8.12 24.78 -11.51
C GLU A 57 8.33 26.08 -12.31
N LEU A 58 7.24 26.66 -12.73
CA LEU A 58 7.17 27.89 -13.50
C LEU A 58 6.23 28.87 -12.80
N PRO A 59 6.25 30.17 -13.17
CA PRO A 59 5.26 31.11 -12.65
C PRO A 59 3.82 30.58 -12.84
N GLY A 60 3.12 30.32 -11.74
CA GLY A 60 1.78 29.72 -11.70
C GLY A 60 1.76 28.18 -11.64
N LEU A 61 2.93 27.53 -11.52
CA LEU A 61 3.10 26.09 -11.27
C LEU A 61 4.07 25.94 -10.09
N ASP A 62 3.54 25.92 -8.89
CA ASP A 62 4.33 25.87 -7.65
C ASP A 62 4.85 24.47 -7.31
N ASP A 63 5.93 24.43 -6.53
CA ASP A 63 6.55 23.19 -6.04
C ASP A 63 5.64 22.50 -5.01
N PRO A 64 5.30 21.21 -5.17
CA PRO A 64 4.47 20.47 -4.23
C PRO A 64 5.07 20.34 -2.83
N HIS A 65 6.39 20.45 -2.67
CA HIS A 65 7.07 20.39 -1.38
C HIS A 65 7.28 21.77 -0.74
N TRP A 66 6.97 22.82 -1.50
CA TRP A 66 7.01 24.22 -1.10
C TRP A 66 5.86 25.00 -1.74
N PRO A 67 4.62 24.56 -1.50
CA PRO A 67 3.49 25.17 -2.18
C PRO A 67 3.36 26.65 -1.78
N ALA A 68 3.08 27.49 -2.76
CA ALA A 68 2.76 28.87 -2.50
C ALA A 68 1.42 28.96 -1.74
N PRO A 69 1.29 29.85 -0.77
CA PRO A 69 0.00 30.11 -0.15
C PRO A 69 -1.07 30.42 -1.22
N GLU A 70 -2.22 29.71 -1.15
CA GLU A 70 -3.30 29.79 -2.14
C GLU A 70 -2.89 29.36 -3.57
N GLY A 71 -1.71 28.70 -3.70
CA GLY A 71 -1.23 28.16 -4.96
C GLY A 71 -2.03 26.94 -5.44
N ILE A 72 -1.81 26.53 -6.67
CA ILE A 72 -2.57 25.43 -7.30
C ILE A 72 -2.34 24.08 -6.61
N VAL A 73 -1.13 23.84 -6.09
CA VAL A 73 -0.80 22.63 -5.36
C VAL A 73 -1.52 22.60 -4.01
N GLU A 74 -1.50 23.73 -3.28
CA GLU A 74 -2.24 23.83 -2.01
C GLU A 74 -3.75 23.63 -2.22
N GLN A 75 -4.33 24.25 -3.25
CA GLN A 75 -5.74 24.08 -3.59
C GLN A 75 -6.08 22.61 -3.85
N ALA A 76 -5.28 21.91 -4.64
CA ALA A 76 -5.49 20.49 -4.93
C ALA A 76 -5.34 19.61 -3.67
N GLN A 77 -4.36 19.91 -2.81
CA GLN A 77 -4.14 19.19 -1.56
C GLN A 77 -5.25 19.43 -0.53
N VAL A 78 -5.81 20.66 -0.47
CA VAL A 78 -6.99 20.96 0.36
C VAL A 78 -8.20 20.14 -0.09
N LEU A 79 -8.46 20.07 -1.39
CA LEU A 79 -9.54 19.23 -1.95
C LEU A 79 -9.31 17.75 -1.63
N ALA A 80 -8.06 17.27 -1.69
CA ALA A 80 -7.73 15.89 -1.31
C ALA A 80 -7.96 15.65 0.19
N ALA A 81 -7.51 16.55 1.06
CA ALA A 81 -7.77 16.45 2.49
C ALA A 81 -9.27 16.38 2.79
N GLU A 82 -10.07 17.19 2.11
CA GLU A 82 -11.53 17.16 2.23
C GLU A 82 -12.15 15.84 1.77
N ALA A 83 -11.76 15.36 0.58
CA ALA A 83 -12.30 14.15 -0.01
C ALA A 83 -12.02 12.90 0.85
N PHE A 84 -10.84 12.84 1.47
CA PHE A 84 -10.40 11.72 2.31
C PHE A 84 -10.61 11.94 3.82
N GLY A 85 -11.33 13.00 4.24
CA GLY A 85 -11.61 13.25 5.65
C GLY A 85 -10.38 13.50 6.51
N ALA A 86 -9.29 13.99 5.93
CA ALA A 86 -8.05 14.35 6.60
C ALA A 86 -8.01 15.84 6.96
N ARG A 87 -7.15 16.20 7.93
CA ARG A 87 -6.86 17.61 8.26
C ARG A 87 -5.99 18.26 7.19
N ASP A 88 -4.95 17.55 6.75
CA ASP A 88 -4.00 17.97 5.73
C ASP A 88 -3.71 16.81 4.76
N ALA A 89 -3.31 17.13 3.53
CA ALA A 89 -2.85 16.18 2.53
C ALA A 89 -1.54 16.65 1.88
N ARG A 90 -0.71 15.70 1.45
CA ARG A 90 0.49 15.96 0.63
C ARG A 90 0.51 15.02 -0.55
N PHE A 91 0.59 15.56 -1.76
CA PHE A 91 0.77 14.78 -2.97
C PHE A 91 2.20 14.27 -3.07
N LEU A 92 2.35 13.01 -3.45
CA LEU A 92 3.63 12.31 -3.50
C LEU A 92 3.86 11.75 -4.91
N VAL A 93 4.99 12.10 -5.49
CA VAL A 93 5.47 11.55 -6.77
C VAL A 93 6.46 10.39 -6.57
N GLY A 94 6.96 10.19 -5.37
CA GLY A 94 7.78 9.05 -4.94
C GLY A 94 6.98 7.87 -4.38
N GLY A 95 5.66 7.89 -4.54
CA GLY A 95 4.77 6.81 -4.12
C GLY A 95 4.53 6.74 -2.61
N ALA A 96 3.73 5.74 -2.18
CA ALA A 96 3.50 5.50 -0.75
C ALA A 96 4.80 5.22 0.01
N THR A 97 5.85 4.76 -0.65
CA THR A 97 7.17 4.57 -0.04
C THR A 97 7.68 5.89 0.57
N ALA A 98 7.66 6.98 -0.19
CA ALA A 98 8.06 8.30 0.32
C ALA A 98 7.17 8.75 1.48
N GLY A 99 5.86 8.48 1.42
CA GLY A 99 4.92 8.76 2.51
C GLY A 99 5.22 7.98 3.78
N VAL A 100 5.51 6.67 3.69
CA VAL A 100 5.94 5.85 4.84
C VAL A 100 7.23 6.39 5.44
N LEU A 101 8.23 6.71 4.61
CA LEU A 101 9.47 7.32 5.07
C LEU A 101 9.20 8.63 5.82
N ALA A 102 8.40 9.52 5.22
CA ALA A 102 8.12 10.84 5.80
C ALA A 102 7.36 10.76 7.11
N MET A 103 6.30 9.92 7.22
CA MET A 103 5.54 9.82 8.47
C MET A 103 6.35 9.16 9.59
N VAL A 104 7.24 8.21 9.31
CA VAL A 104 8.12 7.62 10.32
C VAL A 104 9.19 8.63 10.76
N LEU A 105 9.87 9.31 9.83
CA LEU A 105 10.83 10.37 10.13
C LEU A 105 10.19 11.54 10.91
N GLY A 106 8.94 11.85 10.60
CA GLY A 106 8.15 12.86 11.31
C GLY A 106 7.79 12.46 12.74
N ALA A 107 7.43 11.18 12.94
CA ALA A 107 6.92 10.69 14.23
C ALA A 107 8.02 10.16 15.17
N VAL A 108 9.05 9.50 14.64
CA VAL A 108 10.03 8.77 15.46
C VAL A 108 11.39 9.46 15.42
N ARG A 109 11.98 9.67 16.59
CA ARG A 109 13.35 10.21 16.74
C ARG A 109 14.39 9.09 16.77
N PRO A 110 15.67 9.39 16.46
CA PRO A 110 16.76 8.42 16.58
C PRO A 110 16.78 7.73 17.96
N ARG A 111 17.08 6.44 17.96
CA ARG A 111 17.13 5.57 19.16
C ARG A 111 15.80 5.43 19.92
N LYS A 112 14.69 5.83 19.32
CA LYS A 112 13.33 5.54 19.82
C LYS A 112 12.75 4.37 19.06
N LEU A 113 11.80 3.68 19.66
CA LEU A 113 11.19 2.48 19.10
C LEU A 113 10.03 2.82 18.15
N LEU A 114 10.09 2.30 16.94
CA LEU A 114 8.95 2.10 16.04
C LEU A 114 8.44 0.68 16.24
N LEU A 115 7.19 0.52 16.64
CA LEU A 115 6.51 -0.78 16.71
C LEU A 115 5.66 -0.96 15.46
N ALA A 116 5.99 -1.94 14.60
CA ALA A 116 5.29 -2.18 13.36
C ALA A 116 4.54 -3.52 13.39
N ALA A 117 3.25 -3.52 13.07
CA ALA A 117 2.46 -4.74 12.95
C ALA A 117 2.69 -5.40 11.58
N GLN A 118 3.16 -6.65 11.58
CA GLN A 118 3.23 -7.45 10.35
C GLN A 118 1.81 -7.87 9.90
N PRO A 119 1.59 -8.06 8.57
CA PRO A 119 2.54 -7.87 7.50
C PRO A 119 2.74 -6.37 7.19
N PHE A 120 3.97 -5.92 6.98
CA PHE A 120 4.27 -4.56 6.55
C PHE A 120 5.18 -4.55 5.31
N HIS A 121 5.12 -3.47 4.54
CA HIS A 121 5.97 -3.29 3.37
C HIS A 121 7.42 -2.98 3.76
N ARG A 122 8.39 -3.37 2.93
CA ARG A 122 9.84 -3.13 3.14
C ARG A 122 10.20 -1.67 3.40
N SER A 123 9.38 -0.70 2.96
CA SER A 123 9.57 0.72 3.25
C SER A 123 9.59 1.05 4.74
N VAL A 124 8.98 0.22 5.59
CA VAL A 124 9.00 0.40 7.05
C VAL A 124 10.40 0.17 7.61
N ALA A 125 11.09 -0.90 7.19
CA ALA A 125 12.47 -1.15 7.60
C ALA A 125 13.43 -0.08 7.03
N ALA A 126 13.21 0.36 5.77
CA ALA A 126 13.96 1.47 5.19
C ALA A 126 13.74 2.78 5.98
N ALA A 127 12.51 3.07 6.38
CA ALA A 127 12.17 4.22 7.20
C ALA A 127 12.88 4.19 8.57
N ALA A 128 12.88 3.02 9.23
CA ALA A 128 13.60 2.83 10.49
C ALA A 128 15.11 3.03 10.33
N THR A 129 15.68 2.55 9.22
CA THR A 129 17.09 2.75 8.87
C THR A 129 17.43 4.24 8.74
N LEU A 130 16.64 4.99 7.97
CA LEU A 130 16.85 6.43 7.75
C LEU A 130 16.60 7.26 9.01
N ALA A 131 15.58 6.91 9.80
CA ALA A 131 15.28 7.56 11.06
C ALA A 131 16.33 7.27 12.15
N GLY A 132 17.15 6.24 11.98
CA GLY A 132 18.08 5.77 13.01
C GLY A 132 17.37 5.28 14.27
N CYS A 133 16.16 4.77 14.12
CA CYS A 133 15.32 4.29 15.21
C CYS A 133 15.41 2.77 15.38
N GLU A 134 15.00 2.29 16.55
CA GLU A 134 14.78 0.87 16.78
C GLU A 134 13.51 0.43 16.05
N LEU A 135 13.53 -0.76 15.46
CA LEU A 135 12.37 -1.38 14.84
C LEU A 135 12.05 -2.69 15.56
N ASN A 136 10.83 -2.81 16.06
CA ASN A 136 10.32 -4.08 16.53
C ASN A 136 9.00 -4.40 15.81
N SER A 137 8.71 -5.69 15.63
CA SER A 137 7.51 -6.12 14.94
C SER A 137 6.57 -6.91 15.85
N LEU A 138 5.26 -6.66 15.68
CA LEU A 138 4.22 -7.56 16.13
C LEU A 138 4.05 -8.65 15.06
N PRO A 139 4.12 -9.94 15.41
CA PRO A 139 3.98 -11.02 14.44
C PRO A 139 2.59 -11.01 13.80
N ALA A 140 2.53 -11.34 12.51
CA ALA A 140 1.27 -11.56 11.82
C ALA A 140 0.57 -12.81 12.38
N ARG A 141 -0.76 -12.82 12.29
CA ARG A 141 -1.56 -14.02 12.51
C ARG A 141 -1.89 -14.64 11.15
N LEU A 142 -1.68 -15.93 10.99
CA LEU A 142 -2.06 -16.63 9.77
C LEU A 142 -3.53 -17.07 9.83
N ALA A 143 -4.24 -16.97 8.71
CA ALA A 143 -5.65 -17.32 8.59
C ALA A 143 -5.94 -18.08 7.29
N GLY A 144 -7.02 -18.86 7.28
CA GLY A 144 -7.41 -19.72 6.16
C GLY A 144 -6.48 -20.90 5.96
N SER A 145 -6.83 -21.79 5.04
CA SER A 145 -6.00 -22.93 4.62
C SER A 145 -4.73 -22.50 3.88
N ALA A 146 -4.79 -21.32 3.26
CA ALA A 146 -3.68 -20.73 2.51
C ALA A 146 -2.66 -19.97 3.37
N GLY A 147 -2.85 -19.89 4.70
CA GLY A 147 -1.91 -19.20 5.58
C GLY A 147 -1.85 -17.67 5.34
N ILE A 148 -2.97 -17.02 5.03
CA ILE A 148 -3.02 -15.59 4.73
C ILE A 148 -2.56 -14.76 5.95
N PRO A 149 -1.49 -13.93 5.84
CA PRO A 149 -1.01 -13.14 6.96
C PRO A 149 -1.94 -11.94 7.23
N LEU A 150 -2.41 -11.84 8.45
CA LEU A 150 -3.29 -10.79 8.97
C LEU A 150 -2.54 -9.93 9.99
N PRO A 151 -2.95 -8.66 10.15
CA PRO A 151 -2.42 -7.81 11.22
C PRO A 151 -2.60 -8.43 12.61
N ALA A 152 -1.67 -8.14 13.50
CA ALA A 152 -1.72 -8.62 14.88
C ALA A 152 -3.02 -8.17 15.57
N PRO A 153 -3.59 -8.97 16.49
CA PRO A 153 -4.78 -8.57 17.24
C PRO A 153 -4.49 -7.42 18.21
N VAL A 154 -5.52 -6.62 18.53
CA VAL A 154 -5.42 -5.44 19.42
C VAL A 154 -4.81 -5.77 20.79
N ASP A 155 -5.13 -6.94 21.36
CA ASP A 155 -4.58 -7.35 22.64
C ASP A 155 -3.07 -7.57 22.61
N ALA A 156 -2.52 -8.03 21.48
CA ALA A 156 -1.07 -8.15 21.31
C ALA A 156 -0.44 -6.75 21.27
N LEU A 157 -1.03 -5.81 20.55
CA LEU A 157 -0.60 -4.41 20.53
C LEU A 157 -0.63 -3.81 21.93
N ARG A 158 -1.71 -3.99 22.69
CA ARG A 158 -1.86 -3.47 24.06
C ARG A 158 -0.76 -3.97 24.98
N ARG A 159 -0.44 -5.28 24.93
CA ARG A 159 0.66 -5.87 25.72
C ARG A 159 2.01 -5.27 25.36
N GLU A 160 2.32 -5.15 24.08
CA GLU A 160 3.62 -4.62 23.65
C GLU A 160 3.79 -3.13 23.98
N ILE A 161 2.74 -2.32 23.84
CA ILE A 161 2.76 -0.90 24.24
C ILE A 161 3.02 -0.76 25.75
N ALA A 162 2.39 -1.59 26.58
CA ALA A 162 2.57 -1.55 28.03
C ALA A 162 4.01 -1.85 28.45
N VAL A 163 4.68 -2.79 27.76
CA VAL A 163 6.05 -3.22 28.07
C VAL A 163 7.09 -2.28 27.45
N ARG A 164 6.93 -1.93 26.17
CA ARG A 164 8.01 -1.30 25.38
C ARG A 164 7.87 0.21 25.21
N ARG A 165 6.67 0.77 25.37
CA ARG A 165 6.38 2.23 25.24
C ARG A 165 6.93 2.82 23.93
N PRO A 166 6.49 2.36 22.75
CA PRO A 166 7.00 2.82 21.47
C PRO A 166 6.71 4.30 21.24
N ALA A 167 7.55 4.95 20.44
CA ALA A 167 7.37 6.35 20.04
C ALA A 167 6.28 6.49 18.94
N ALA A 168 6.03 5.43 18.17
CA ALA A 168 4.93 5.35 17.22
C ALA A 168 4.58 3.87 16.97
N VAL A 169 3.36 3.62 16.55
CA VAL A 169 2.87 2.34 16.02
C VAL A 169 2.60 2.50 14.54
N LEU A 170 2.99 1.49 13.73
CA LEU A 170 2.66 1.44 12.31
C LEU A 170 1.93 0.13 11.99
N VAL A 171 0.87 0.22 11.20
CA VAL A 171 0.10 -0.94 10.71
C VAL A 171 -0.23 -0.77 9.23
N THR A 172 -0.23 -1.89 8.48
CA THR A 172 -0.74 -1.91 7.09
C THR A 172 -2.21 -2.28 7.11
N SER A 173 -3.07 -1.42 6.53
CA SER A 173 -4.51 -1.65 6.43
C SER A 173 -5.10 -0.90 5.24
N PRO A 174 -5.63 -1.60 4.22
CA PRO A 174 -5.72 -3.06 4.15
C PRO A 174 -4.38 -3.74 3.85
N THR A 175 -4.30 -5.04 4.15
CA THR A 175 -3.18 -5.88 3.72
C THR A 175 -3.22 -6.09 2.19
N TYR A 176 -2.19 -6.73 1.64
CA TYR A 176 -2.17 -7.12 0.21
C TYR A 176 -3.36 -8.03 -0.18
N HIS A 177 -3.88 -8.79 0.77
CA HIS A 177 -5.04 -9.67 0.58
C HIS A 177 -6.38 -8.96 0.77
N GLY A 178 -6.37 -7.65 1.00
CA GLY A 178 -7.59 -6.83 1.17
C GLY A 178 -8.17 -6.84 2.58
N VAL A 179 -7.54 -7.49 3.55
CA VAL A 179 -8.06 -7.55 4.93
C VAL A 179 -7.66 -6.30 5.71
N THR A 180 -8.62 -5.66 6.38
CA THR A 180 -8.36 -4.49 7.23
C THR A 180 -7.87 -4.92 8.61
N ALA A 181 -7.04 -4.08 9.24
CA ALA A 181 -6.79 -4.16 10.68
C ALA A 181 -8.02 -3.63 11.45
N ASP A 182 -8.17 -4.03 12.70
CA ASP A 182 -9.08 -3.35 13.63
C ASP A 182 -8.53 -1.97 13.98
N LEU A 183 -8.64 -1.02 13.01
CA LEU A 183 -8.11 0.33 13.17
C LEU A 183 -8.74 1.09 14.34
N ARG A 184 -10.00 0.78 14.71
CA ARG A 184 -10.64 1.37 15.89
C ARG A 184 -9.93 0.93 17.16
N GLY A 185 -9.75 -0.36 17.35
CA GLY A 185 -9.05 -0.90 18.52
C GLY A 185 -7.59 -0.43 18.59
N TYR A 186 -6.90 -0.39 17.45
CA TYR A 186 -5.53 0.16 17.36
C TYR A 186 -5.50 1.64 17.77
N ALA A 187 -6.42 2.45 17.24
CA ALA A 187 -6.49 3.88 17.56
C ALA A 187 -6.82 4.13 19.04
N ASP A 188 -7.72 3.35 19.63
CA ASP A 188 -8.08 3.48 21.04
C ASP A 188 -6.87 3.16 21.95
N VAL A 189 -6.17 2.06 21.71
CA VAL A 189 -4.96 1.69 22.48
C VAL A 189 -3.84 2.72 22.31
N CYS A 190 -3.61 3.21 21.09
CA CYS A 190 -2.60 4.22 20.82
C CYS A 190 -2.94 5.56 21.49
N ARG A 191 -4.22 5.94 21.52
CA ARG A 191 -4.72 7.17 22.17
C ARG A 191 -4.52 7.09 23.68
N GLU A 192 -4.89 5.97 24.33
CA GLU A 192 -4.64 5.73 25.75
C GLU A 192 -3.15 5.90 26.10
N GLY A 193 -2.25 5.42 25.24
CA GLY A 193 -0.80 5.54 25.38
C GLY A 193 -0.22 6.88 24.93
N LYS A 194 -1.00 7.77 24.34
CA LYS A 194 -0.56 9.02 23.68
C LYS A 194 0.52 8.76 22.62
N ILE A 195 0.35 7.70 21.85
CA ILE A 195 1.29 7.22 20.84
C ILE A 195 0.70 7.48 19.45
N PRO A 196 1.43 8.09 18.50
CA PRO A 196 0.99 8.23 17.14
C PRO A 196 0.72 6.87 16.48
N LEU A 197 -0.46 6.73 15.84
CA LEU A 197 -0.80 5.60 14.97
C LEU A 197 -0.59 6.00 13.51
N LEU A 198 0.32 5.32 12.84
CA LEU A 198 0.66 5.49 11.43
C LEU A 198 0.06 4.33 10.64
N VAL A 199 -0.58 4.61 9.51
CA VAL A 199 -1.22 3.56 8.69
C VAL A 199 -0.65 3.59 7.27
N ASP A 200 -0.10 2.45 6.85
CA ASP A 200 0.14 2.19 5.43
C ASP A 200 -1.15 1.66 4.81
N ALA A 201 -1.91 2.56 4.20
CA ALA A 201 -3.17 2.27 3.52
C ALA A 201 -3.00 2.28 1.99
N ALA A 202 -1.82 1.91 1.48
CA ALA A 202 -1.49 1.99 0.07
C ALA A 202 -2.48 1.25 -0.85
N HIS A 203 -3.16 0.22 -0.36
CA HIS A 203 -4.17 -0.54 -1.11
C HIS A 203 -5.61 -0.10 -0.85
N GLY A 204 -5.85 0.93 -0.02
CA GLY A 204 -7.18 1.38 0.41
C GLY A 204 -7.60 2.76 -0.10
N ALA A 205 -7.05 3.24 -1.24
CA ALA A 205 -7.36 4.59 -1.72
C ALA A 205 -8.84 4.79 -2.14
N HIS A 206 -9.56 3.73 -2.40
CA HIS A 206 -10.99 3.74 -2.76
C HIS A 206 -11.94 3.59 -1.56
N PHE A 207 -11.42 3.28 -0.38
CA PHE A 207 -12.23 3.09 0.81
C PHE A 207 -13.01 4.34 1.19
N GLY A 208 -14.24 4.15 1.66
CA GLY A 208 -15.14 5.24 2.03
C GLY A 208 -15.90 5.90 0.87
N PHE A 209 -15.58 5.58 -0.39
CA PHE A 209 -16.25 6.19 -1.54
C PHE A 209 -17.47 5.41 -2.07
N ALA A 210 -17.75 4.22 -1.54
CA ALA A 210 -18.98 3.49 -1.78
C ALA A 210 -19.44 2.79 -0.49
N PRO A 211 -20.77 2.58 -0.31
CA PRO A 211 -21.31 1.98 0.93
C PRO A 211 -20.83 0.57 1.20
N GLU A 212 -20.54 -0.16 0.13
CA GLU A 212 -20.12 -1.56 0.19
C GLU A 212 -18.63 -1.73 0.52
N LEU A 213 -17.86 -0.62 0.51
CA LEU A 213 -16.43 -0.61 0.81
C LEU A 213 -16.17 -0.36 2.30
N PRO A 214 -15.06 -0.86 2.85
CA PRO A 214 -14.63 -0.47 4.17
C PRO A 214 -14.44 1.04 4.30
N PRO A 215 -14.55 1.62 5.52
CA PRO A 215 -14.30 3.04 5.73
C PRO A 215 -12.81 3.38 5.57
N GLU A 216 -12.52 4.61 5.19
CA GLU A 216 -11.16 5.16 5.10
C GLU A 216 -10.48 5.24 6.47
N ALA A 217 -9.14 5.07 6.51
CA ALA A 217 -8.36 5.03 7.74
C ALA A 217 -8.49 6.30 8.59
N THR A 218 -8.65 7.47 7.98
CA THR A 218 -8.80 8.76 8.67
C THR A 218 -10.02 8.82 9.60
N ARG A 219 -11.08 8.06 9.32
CA ARG A 219 -12.27 7.98 10.20
C ARG A 219 -12.01 7.40 11.58
N PHE A 220 -10.92 6.64 11.72
CA PHE A 220 -10.58 6.00 12.99
C PHE A 220 -9.69 6.87 13.88
N GLY A 221 -9.38 8.11 13.48
CA GLY A 221 -8.55 9.01 14.27
C GLY A 221 -7.08 8.63 14.25
N VAL A 222 -6.57 8.12 13.13
CA VAL A 222 -5.14 7.85 12.94
C VAL A 222 -4.35 9.15 12.85
N SER A 223 -3.08 9.14 13.26
CA SER A 223 -2.22 10.33 13.25
C SER A 223 -1.77 10.71 11.83
N ALA A 224 -1.51 9.71 11.01
CA ALA A 224 -1.24 9.86 9.58
C ALA A 224 -1.51 8.54 8.85
N CYS A 225 -1.88 8.63 7.57
CA CYS A 225 -1.92 7.46 6.69
C CYS A 225 -1.47 7.82 5.28
N VAL A 226 -0.91 6.85 4.57
CA VAL A 226 -0.54 7.00 3.16
C VAL A 226 -1.38 6.09 2.29
N ILE A 227 -1.91 6.62 1.18
CA ILE A 227 -2.69 5.91 0.18
C ILE A 227 -2.04 6.01 -1.20
N SER A 228 -2.10 4.93 -2.00
CA SER A 228 -1.60 4.94 -3.38
C SER A 228 -2.74 5.05 -4.38
N LEU A 229 -2.95 6.23 -4.97
CA LEU A 229 -4.02 6.43 -5.92
C LEU A 229 -3.77 5.67 -7.23
N HIS A 230 -2.49 5.41 -7.57
CA HIS A 230 -2.14 4.62 -8.75
C HIS A 230 -2.54 3.15 -8.66
N LYS A 231 -2.70 2.57 -7.45
CA LYS A 231 -3.04 1.15 -7.29
C LYS A 231 -4.53 0.88 -7.54
N THR A 232 -5.41 1.77 -7.09
CA THR A 232 -6.86 1.51 -7.14
C THR A 232 -7.68 2.68 -7.71
N ALA A 233 -7.17 3.90 -7.69
CA ALA A 233 -7.95 5.09 -8.10
C ALA A 233 -7.63 5.62 -9.50
N GLY A 234 -6.74 4.96 -10.26
CA GLY A 234 -6.45 5.30 -11.66
C GLY A 234 -5.49 6.47 -11.88
N ALA A 235 -4.71 6.89 -10.88
CA ALA A 235 -3.62 7.83 -11.07
C ALA A 235 -2.42 7.16 -11.77
N LEU A 236 -1.50 7.96 -12.31
CA LEU A 236 -0.25 7.46 -12.86
C LEU A 236 0.67 6.93 -11.76
N THR A 237 1.41 5.87 -12.05
CA THR A 237 2.44 5.33 -11.17
C THR A 237 3.64 6.28 -11.12
N PRO A 238 4.18 6.59 -9.92
CA PRO A 238 3.86 6.04 -8.60
C PRO A 238 3.03 7.00 -7.71
N GLY A 239 2.01 7.66 -8.22
CA GLY A 239 1.22 8.67 -7.50
C GLY A 239 0.58 8.16 -6.20
N ALA A 240 0.81 8.90 -5.11
CA ALA A 240 0.27 8.63 -3.79
C ALA A 240 -0.11 9.92 -3.03
N VAL A 241 -0.81 9.78 -1.92
CA VAL A 241 -1.17 10.91 -1.04
C VAL A 241 -0.87 10.52 0.41
N LEU A 242 -0.17 11.39 1.12
CA LEU A 242 -0.03 11.32 2.57
C LEU A 242 -1.10 12.19 3.21
N LEU A 243 -1.90 11.58 4.07
CA LEU A 243 -3.01 12.20 4.80
C LEU A 243 -2.62 12.36 6.26
N ILE A 244 -2.86 13.54 6.85
CA ILE A 244 -2.44 13.88 8.21
C ILE A 244 -3.67 14.15 9.07
N GLY A 245 -3.81 13.33 10.09
CA GLY A 245 -4.85 13.45 11.12
C GLY A 245 -6.29 13.42 10.60
N PRO A 246 -7.26 13.27 11.49
CA PRO A 246 -8.65 13.44 11.14
C PRO A 246 -8.99 14.92 11.01
N ARG A 247 -9.95 15.24 10.18
CA ARG A 247 -10.53 16.59 10.08
C ARG A 247 -11.42 16.86 11.29
N ASP A 248 -11.28 18.05 11.94
CA ASP A 248 -12.18 18.51 12.99
C ASP A 248 -13.59 18.63 12.42
N GLN A 249 -14.54 17.88 12.97
CA GLN A 249 -15.94 17.93 12.53
C GLN A 249 -16.62 19.27 12.84
N GLU A 250 -16.11 20.04 13.82
CA GLU A 250 -16.64 21.36 14.20
C GLU A 250 -16.33 22.46 13.17
N LYS A 251 -15.39 22.25 12.26
CA LYS A 251 -15.04 23.21 11.19
C LYS A 251 -15.71 22.92 9.84
N ARG A 252 -16.75 22.10 9.80
CA ARG A 252 -17.58 22.00 8.60
C ARG A 252 -18.29 23.33 8.36
N PRO A 253 -18.12 23.99 7.21
CA PRO A 253 -18.96 25.12 6.88
C PRO A 253 -20.41 24.64 6.82
N ALA A 254 -21.29 25.32 7.57
CA ALA A 254 -22.73 25.09 7.53
C ALA A 254 -23.28 25.60 6.18
N HIS A 255 -23.09 24.86 5.11
CA HIS A 255 -23.79 25.13 3.86
C HIS A 255 -24.37 23.83 3.33
N GLY A 256 -25.73 23.84 3.35
CA GLY A 256 -26.59 22.79 2.88
C GLY A 256 -26.44 22.51 1.39
N GLN A 257 -25.55 21.60 1.09
CA GLN A 257 -25.64 20.67 -0.02
C GLN A 257 -24.89 19.41 0.42
N GLU A 258 -25.63 18.34 0.57
CA GLU A 258 -25.11 17.00 0.83
C GLU A 258 -24.12 16.65 -0.28
N SER A 259 -22.81 16.74 0.05
CA SER A 259 -21.80 16.14 -0.83
C SER A 259 -22.07 14.65 -0.90
N ALA A 260 -21.99 14.05 -2.07
CA ALA A 260 -22.27 12.63 -2.36
C ALA A 260 -21.42 11.62 -1.54
N ALA A 261 -20.60 12.09 -0.64
CA ALA A 261 -19.78 11.30 0.28
C ALA A 261 -20.47 10.98 1.62
N TRP A 262 -21.70 11.48 1.86
CA TRP A 262 -22.47 11.12 3.05
C TRP A 262 -23.52 10.08 2.71
N ILE A 263 -23.36 8.86 3.20
CA ILE A 263 -24.29 7.76 3.01
C ILE A 263 -25.23 7.71 4.21
N PRO A 264 -26.56 7.94 4.03
CA PRO A 264 -27.55 7.77 5.09
C PRO A 264 -27.61 6.31 5.52
N GLY A 265 -27.46 6.04 6.81
CA GLY A 265 -27.60 4.71 7.39
C GLY A 265 -26.36 4.15 8.10
N HIS A 266 -25.19 4.73 7.88
CA HIS A 266 -24.05 4.55 8.79
C HIS A 266 -23.97 5.79 9.68
N GLU A 267 -24.73 5.79 10.78
CA GLU A 267 -24.48 6.78 11.83
C GLU A 267 -23.05 6.57 12.33
N PRO A 268 -22.14 7.53 12.13
CA PRO A 268 -20.90 7.54 12.88
C PRO A 268 -21.33 7.68 14.33
N ALA A 269 -20.86 6.82 15.21
CA ALA A 269 -20.88 7.13 16.62
C ALA A 269 -20.12 8.46 16.76
N ALA A 270 -20.88 9.56 16.75
CA ALA A 270 -20.38 10.92 16.93
C ALA A 270 -19.79 11.01 18.35
N ARG A 271 -18.50 10.72 18.47
CA ARG A 271 -17.70 11.18 19.59
C ARG A 271 -17.11 12.52 19.16
N THR A 272 -17.58 13.58 19.75
CA THR A 272 -16.92 14.87 19.84
C THR A 272 -15.45 14.61 20.19
N LEU A 273 -14.52 14.98 19.30
CA LEU A 273 -13.08 14.97 19.57
C LEU A 273 -12.78 16.10 20.60
N GLY A 274 -13.35 15.96 21.81
CA GLY A 274 -12.96 16.68 23.02
C GLY A 274 -11.61 16.16 23.50
N GLN A 275 -11.32 16.11 24.78
CA GLN A 275 -10.06 15.70 25.43
C GLN A 275 -9.34 14.41 24.91
N ASP A 276 -9.92 13.72 23.92
CA ASP A 276 -9.52 12.44 23.31
C ASP A 276 -8.90 12.56 21.91
N ALA A 277 -8.29 13.69 21.54
CA ALA A 277 -7.63 13.83 20.24
C ALA A 277 -6.48 12.81 20.07
N PRO A 278 -6.28 12.24 18.85
CA PRO A 278 -5.15 11.36 18.59
C PRO A 278 -3.83 12.07 18.85
N ALA A 279 -2.78 11.32 19.17
CA ALA A 279 -1.44 11.89 19.31
C ALA A 279 -1.04 12.55 17.98
N ILE A 280 -0.72 13.83 18.03
CA ILE A 280 -0.45 14.66 16.85
C ILE A 280 0.95 14.35 16.33
N ILE A 281 1.05 14.07 15.03
CA ILE A 281 2.33 14.05 14.33
C ILE A 281 2.77 15.49 14.04
N ASP A 282 4.06 15.77 14.20
CA ASP A 282 4.66 17.09 13.90
C ASP A 282 4.70 17.31 12.37
N LEU A 283 3.76 18.10 11.86
CA LEU A 283 3.61 18.36 10.43
C LEU A 283 4.85 19.03 9.83
N ALA A 284 5.50 19.95 10.57
CA ALA A 284 6.72 20.61 10.08
C ALA A 284 7.87 19.61 9.88
N ARG A 285 7.94 18.59 10.74
CA ARG A 285 8.92 17.49 10.58
C ARG A 285 8.56 16.56 9.42
N VAL A 286 7.27 16.28 9.20
CA VAL A 286 6.82 15.51 8.04
C VAL A 286 7.16 16.24 6.74
N ASP A 287 6.87 17.53 6.65
CA ASP A 287 7.20 18.35 5.49
C ASP A 287 8.72 18.45 5.26
N ALA A 288 9.51 18.57 6.34
CA ALA A 288 10.96 18.50 6.25
C ALA A 288 11.47 17.12 5.77
N ALA A 289 10.84 16.04 6.23
CA ALA A 289 11.16 14.68 5.78
C ALA A 289 10.81 14.47 4.30
N LEU A 290 9.66 14.96 3.85
CA LEU A 290 9.29 14.91 2.43
C LEU A 290 10.34 15.57 1.54
N ARG A 291 10.84 16.75 1.92
CA ARG A 291 11.94 17.43 1.19
C ARG A 291 13.26 16.64 1.16
N LEU A 292 13.45 15.69 2.06
CA LEU A 292 14.63 14.80 2.07
C LEU A 292 14.46 13.56 1.20
N VAL A 293 13.22 13.05 1.07
CA VAL A 293 12.97 11.74 0.45
C VAL A 293 12.29 11.82 -0.92
N GLU A 294 11.66 12.94 -1.24
CA GLU A 294 11.07 13.19 -2.55
C GLU A 294 12.08 13.83 -3.52
N THR A 295 11.81 13.74 -4.81
CA THR A 295 12.62 14.37 -5.85
C THR A 295 12.43 15.88 -5.87
N SER A 296 13.49 16.63 -6.15
CA SER A 296 13.42 18.07 -6.42
C SER A 296 12.89 18.42 -7.83
N SER A 297 12.51 17.43 -8.63
CA SER A 297 11.95 17.60 -9.97
C SER A 297 10.65 16.77 -10.07
N PRO A 298 9.57 17.20 -9.42
CA PRO A 298 8.34 16.43 -9.34
C PRO A 298 7.67 16.33 -10.73
N SER A 299 7.16 15.16 -11.06
CA SER A 299 6.41 14.94 -12.30
C SER A 299 5.03 15.60 -12.22
N PHE A 300 4.82 16.69 -12.94
CA PHE A 300 3.53 17.36 -13.03
C PHE A 300 2.43 16.50 -13.66
N PRO A 301 2.69 15.63 -14.67
CA PRO A 301 1.71 14.65 -15.12
C PRO A 301 1.23 13.72 -14.00
N VAL A 302 2.13 13.26 -13.12
CA VAL A 302 1.74 12.45 -11.95
C VAL A 302 0.90 13.26 -10.97
N LEU A 303 1.30 14.50 -10.65
CA LEU A 303 0.54 15.40 -9.77
C LEU A 303 -0.88 15.68 -10.30
N ALA A 304 -1.00 15.98 -11.60
CA ALA A 304 -2.31 16.19 -12.24
C ALA A 304 -3.17 14.91 -12.22
N SER A 305 -2.53 13.75 -12.39
CA SER A 305 -3.25 12.47 -12.31
C SER A 305 -3.78 12.18 -10.90
N LEU A 306 -3.09 12.62 -9.85
CA LEU A 306 -3.57 12.54 -8.46
C LEU A 306 -4.81 13.40 -8.24
N ASP A 307 -4.80 14.62 -8.75
CA ASP A 307 -5.92 15.55 -8.65
C ASP A 307 -7.15 15.03 -9.43
N LEU A 308 -6.93 14.48 -10.63
CA LEU A 308 -7.99 13.81 -11.41
C LEU A 308 -8.56 12.58 -10.70
N ALA A 309 -7.71 11.73 -10.13
CA ALA A 309 -8.13 10.53 -9.41
C ALA A 309 -8.94 10.90 -8.16
N ARG A 310 -8.51 11.91 -7.38
CA ARG A 310 -9.25 12.47 -6.26
C ARG A 310 -10.64 12.95 -6.69
N ARG A 311 -10.70 13.76 -7.76
CA ARG A 311 -11.98 14.24 -8.32
C ARG A 311 -12.90 13.08 -8.69
N ARG A 312 -12.38 12.07 -9.43
CA ARG A 312 -13.18 10.92 -9.84
C ARG A 312 -13.76 10.18 -8.65
N LEU A 313 -12.96 9.93 -7.62
CA LEU A 313 -13.42 9.29 -6.38
C LEU A 313 -14.51 10.14 -5.70
N ALA A 314 -14.30 11.44 -5.55
CA ALA A 314 -15.23 12.33 -4.85
C ALA A 314 -16.57 12.49 -5.60
N VAL A 315 -16.56 12.53 -6.93
CA VAL A 315 -17.76 12.82 -7.75
C VAL A 315 -18.45 11.54 -8.21
N HIS A 316 -17.71 10.51 -8.57
CA HIS A 316 -18.24 9.30 -9.20
C HIS A 316 -17.99 8.01 -8.40
N GLY A 317 -17.24 8.10 -7.27
CA GLY A 317 -16.78 6.93 -6.53
C GLY A 317 -17.88 5.97 -6.13
N ALA A 318 -19.01 6.47 -5.63
CA ALA A 318 -20.13 5.62 -5.22
C ALA A 318 -20.70 4.77 -6.36
N ALA A 319 -20.87 5.36 -7.54
CA ALA A 319 -21.40 4.64 -8.72
C ALA A 319 -20.35 3.67 -9.30
N ASP A 320 -19.11 4.15 -9.48
CA ASP A 320 -18.01 3.40 -10.07
C ASP A 320 -17.66 2.18 -9.22
N TRP A 321 -17.43 2.37 -7.93
CA TRP A 321 -17.04 1.31 -7.01
C TRP A 321 -18.20 0.39 -6.63
N GLY A 322 -19.41 0.92 -6.50
CA GLY A 322 -20.59 0.06 -6.32
C GLY A 322 -20.81 -0.93 -7.47
N LYS A 323 -20.51 -0.51 -8.72
CA LYS A 323 -20.51 -1.41 -9.88
C LYS A 323 -19.39 -2.46 -9.76
N ALA A 324 -18.17 -2.03 -9.43
CA ALA A 324 -17.01 -2.91 -9.28
C ALA A 324 -17.23 -3.98 -8.19
N VAL A 325 -17.77 -3.59 -7.03
CA VAL A 325 -18.09 -4.53 -5.93
C VAL A 325 -19.11 -5.58 -6.36
N ARG A 326 -20.19 -5.17 -7.03
CA ARG A 326 -21.20 -6.14 -7.53
C ARG A 326 -20.59 -7.12 -8.52
N LEU A 327 -19.75 -6.65 -9.45
CA LEU A 327 -19.10 -7.49 -10.44
C LEU A 327 -18.10 -8.46 -9.78
N ALA A 328 -17.29 -7.98 -8.84
CA ALA A 328 -16.37 -8.81 -8.06
C ALA A 328 -17.10 -9.90 -7.25
N GLY A 329 -18.21 -9.54 -6.58
CA GLY A 329 -19.04 -10.50 -5.83
C GLY A 329 -19.66 -11.57 -6.70
N HIS A 330 -20.16 -11.21 -7.89
CA HIS A 330 -20.65 -12.17 -8.86
C HIS A 330 -19.55 -13.13 -9.33
N THR A 331 -18.37 -12.60 -9.61
CA THR A 331 -17.20 -13.39 -10.04
C THR A 331 -16.72 -14.36 -8.95
N ALA A 332 -16.63 -13.89 -7.70
CA ALA A 332 -16.28 -14.73 -6.56
C ALA A 332 -17.27 -15.90 -6.40
N SER A 333 -18.56 -15.63 -6.56
CA SER A 333 -19.62 -16.65 -6.48
C SER A 333 -19.52 -17.67 -7.62
N ARG A 334 -19.21 -17.22 -8.83
CA ARG A 334 -19.01 -18.11 -9.97
C ARG A 334 -17.78 -19.00 -9.79
N ILE A 335 -16.66 -18.44 -9.36
CA ILE A 335 -15.44 -19.23 -9.08
C ILE A 335 -15.73 -20.29 -8.02
N ALA A 336 -16.47 -19.98 -6.96
CA ALA A 336 -16.83 -20.95 -5.94
C ALA A 336 -17.71 -22.09 -6.49
N LEU A 337 -18.59 -21.81 -7.46
CA LEU A 337 -19.46 -22.81 -8.09
C LEU A 337 -18.74 -23.63 -9.17
N GLU A 338 -17.98 -22.95 -10.05
CA GLU A 338 -17.34 -23.54 -11.23
C GLU A 338 -15.95 -24.12 -10.91
N GLY A 339 -15.36 -23.76 -9.76
CA GLY A 339 -14.01 -24.17 -9.31
C GLY A 339 -13.95 -25.56 -8.65
N PHE A 340 -14.93 -26.42 -8.88
CA PHE A 340 -14.98 -27.82 -8.38
C PHE A 340 -14.87 -27.95 -6.86
N GLY A 341 -15.10 -26.90 -6.08
CA GLY A 341 -14.83 -26.82 -4.65
C GLY A 341 -13.34 -26.68 -4.31
N TRP A 342 -12.46 -26.60 -5.30
CA TRP A 342 -10.99 -26.50 -5.09
C TRP A 342 -10.49 -25.07 -4.97
N LEU A 343 -11.23 -24.10 -5.48
CA LEU A 343 -10.87 -22.68 -5.43
C LEU A 343 -12.08 -21.88 -4.94
N GLY A 344 -11.87 -21.05 -3.93
CA GLY A 344 -12.94 -20.23 -3.37
C GLY A 344 -12.44 -18.90 -2.81
N PRO A 345 -13.36 -17.94 -2.59
CA PRO A 345 -13.00 -16.67 -2.01
C PRO A 345 -12.59 -16.84 -0.55
N PHE A 346 -11.41 -16.31 -0.19
CA PHE A 346 -11.00 -16.16 1.20
C PHE A 346 -11.98 -15.24 1.92
N LYS A 347 -12.31 -15.59 3.16
CA LYS A 347 -13.15 -14.77 4.03
C LYS A 347 -12.36 -14.33 5.24
N ALA A 348 -12.31 -13.02 5.46
CA ALA A 348 -11.69 -12.47 6.65
C ALA A 348 -12.35 -13.01 7.93
N PRO A 349 -11.59 -13.25 9.00
CA PRO A 349 -12.15 -13.66 10.28
C PRO A 349 -13.17 -12.64 10.82
N HIS A 350 -14.11 -13.14 11.65
CA HIS A 350 -15.13 -12.30 12.26
C HIS A 350 -14.52 -11.08 12.98
N GLY A 351 -15.07 -9.89 12.72
CA GLY A 351 -14.61 -8.63 13.30
C GLY A 351 -13.53 -7.90 12.48
N GLN A 352 -13.14 -8.43 11.32
CA GLN A 352 -12.29 -7.75 10.35
C GLN A 352 -13.07 -7.52 9.06
N ASP A 353 -12.96 -6.31 8.50
CA ASP A 353 -13.53 -6.00 7.18
C ASP A 353 -12.56 -6.49 6.08
N GLN A 354 -13.12 -6.71 4.90
CA GLN A 354 -12.36 -7.12 3.72
C GLN A 354 -12.78 -6.27 2.54
N ASP A 355 -11.82 -5.86 1.74
CA ASP A 355 -12.04 -5.20 0.45
C ASP A 355 -12.75 -6.18 -0.51
N PRO A 356 -14.02 -5.97 -0.86
CA PRO A 356 -14.76 -6.88 -1.72
C PRO A 356 -14.27 -6.87 -3.17
N THR A 357 -13.44 -5.89 -3.56
CA THR A 357 -12.84 -5.79 -4.89
C THR A 357 -11.47 -6.47 -4.97
N ARG A 358 -10.94 -6.93 -3.85
CA ARG A 358 -9.72 -7.74 -3.76
C ARG A 358 -10.09 -9.22 -3.72
N LEU A 359 -10.15 -9.85 -4.88
CA LEU A 359 -10.47 -11.27 -5.00
C LEU A 359 -9.26 -12.10 -4.55
N THR A 360 -9.14 -12.33 -3.25
CA THR A 360 -8.23 -13.31 -2.68
C THR A 360 -8.90 -14.67 -2.73
N LEU A 361 -8.37 -15.57 -3.55
CA LEU A 361 -8.91 -16.89 -3.83
C LEU A 361 -7.96 -17.94 -3.24
N GLU A 362 -8.42 -18.74 -2.30
CA GLU A 362 -7.64 -19.80 -1.68
C GLU A 362 -7.97 -21.18 -2.25
N LEU A 363 -6.94 -22.03 -2.33
CA LEU A 363 -7.07 -23.43 -2.69
C LEU A 363 -7.55 -24.21 -1.47
N ALA A 364 -8.61 -24.99 -1.62
CA ALA A 364 -9.17 -25.83 -0.57
C ALA A 364 -8.22 -27.00 -0.22
N ASP A 365 -8.42 -27.61 0.93
CA ASP A 365 -7.61 -28.75 1.38
C ASP A 365 -7.73 -29.97 0.45
N GLU A 366 -8.92 -30.16 -0.15
CA GLU A 366 -9.22 -31.26 -1.10
C GLU A 366 -8.63 -31.02 -2.50
N THR A 367 -8.07 -29.86 -2.77
CA THR A 367 -7.39 -29.57 -4.05
C THR A 367 -6.20 -30.51 -4.24
N PRO A 368 -5.90 -30.96 -5.47
CA PRO A 368 -4.72 -31.80 -5.72
C PRO A 368 -3.48 -31.24 -5.01
N PRO A 369 -2.71 -32.06 -4.26
CA PRO A 369 -1.66 -31.60 -3.36
C PRO A 369 -0.49 -30.91 -4.07
N ASP A 370 -0.30 -31.21 -5.36
CA ASP A 370 0.78 -30.65 -6.18
C ASP A 370 0.35 -29.35 -6.90
N LEU A 371 -0.91 -28.91 -6.79
CA LEU A 371 -1.36 -27.62 -7.31
C LEU A 371 -1.12 -26.53 -6.29
N THR A 372 -0.32 -25.54 -6.67
CA THR A 372 -0.05 -24.33 -5.88
C THR A 372 -0.69 -23.11 -6.54
N GLY A 373 -0.85 -22.04 -5.76
CA GLY A 373 -1.30 -20.75 -6.33
C GLY A 373 -0.30 -20.19 -7.36
N LEU A 374 1.00 -20.50 -7.23
CA LEU A 374 2.02 -20.08 -8.20
C LEU A 374 1.78 -20.74 -9.56
N GLU A 375 1.48 -22.04 -9.59
CA GLU A 375 1.16 -22.76 -10.84
C GLU A 375 -0.16 -22.30 -11.43
N LEU A 376 -1.16 -22.00 -10.58
CA LEU A 376 -2.42 -21.42 -11.01
C LEU A 376 -2.20 -20.04 -11.67
N ALA A 377 -1.34 -19.19 -11.11
CA ALA A 377 -0.99 -17.90 -11.70
C ALA A 377 -0.23 -18.04 -13.02
N GLN A 378 0.68 -19.03 -13.14
CA GLN A 378 1.37 -19.33 -14.41
C GLN A 378 0.38 -19.79 -15.48
N ALA A 379 -0.57 -20.65 -15.12
CA ALA A 379 -1.62 -21.09 -16.04
C ALA A 379 -2.54 -19.92 -16.44
N ALA A 380 -2.85 -19.01 -15.52
CA ALA A 380 -3.60 -17.78 -15.80
C ALA A 380 -2.86 -16.90 -16.81
N ALA A 381 -1.56 -16.67 -16.62
CA ALA A 381 -0.73 -15.89 -17.54
C ALA A 381 -0.66 -16.54 -18.95
N ALA A 382 -0.55 -17.86 -19.03
CA ALA A 382 -0.63 -18.60 -20.30
C ALA A 382 -2.00 -18.45 -20.99
N GLY A 383 -3.06 -18.22 -20.21
CA GLY A 383 -4.41 -17.89 -20.68
C GLY A 383 -4.65 -16.39 -20.91
N ALA A 384 -3.60 -15.56 -20.95
CA ALA A 384 -3.64 -14.10 -21.11
C ALA A 384 -4.37 -13.36 -19.97
N VAL A 385 -4.26 -13.87 -18.74
CA VAL A 385 -4.76 -13.21 -17.52
C VAL A 385 -3.60 -13.00 -16.54
N ASP A 386 -3.24 -11.75 -16.27
CA ASP A 386 -2.26 -11.38 -15.28
C ASP A 386 -2.90 -11.17 -13.92
N LEU A 387 -2.48 -11.92 -12.91
CA LEU A 387 -2.93 -11.78 -11.53
C LEU A 387 -1.99 -10.85 -10.75
N GLU A 388 -2.51 -10.19 -9.72
CA GLU A 388 -1.71 -9.28 -8.86
C GLU A 388 -0.60 -10.04 -8.14
N MET A 389 -0.93 -11.18 -7.55
CA MET A 389 0.04 -12.03 -6.87
C MET A 389 -0.47 -13.45 -6.67
N ALA A 390 0.45 -14.35 -6.31
CA ALA A 390 0.17 -15.71 -5.91
C ALA A 390 1.07 -16.12 -4.73
N GLY A 391 0.54 -16.94 -3.84
CA GLY A 391 1.27 -17.66 -2.82
C GLY A 391 1.15 -19.16 -3.04
N TRP A 392 1.62 -19.97 -2.09
CA TRP A 392 1.53 -21.41 -2.21
C TRP A 392 0.08 -21.92 -2.24
N GLY A 393 -0.77 -21.35 -1.41
CA GLY A 393 -2.18 -21.78 -1.26
C GLY A 393 -3.20 -20.82 -1.86
N HIS A 394 -2.81 -19.74 -2.54
CA HIS A 394 -3.76 -18.72 -2.99
C HIS A 394 -3.29 -17.93 -4.21
N VAL A 395 -4.25 -17.25 -4.84
CA VAL A 395 -4.00 -16.20 -5.83
C VAL A 395 -4.82 -14.95 -5.47
N VAL A 396 -4.37 -13.79 -5.95
CA VAL A 396 -5.07 -12.52 -5.74
C VAL A 396 -5.28 -11.83 -7.09
N ALA A 397 -6.52 -11.47 -7.38
CA ALA A 397 -6.88 -10.56 -8.47
C ALA A 397 -7.40 -9.24 -7.89
N VAL A 398 -6.99 -8.13 -8.50
CA VAL A 398 -7.47 -6.78 -8.16
C VAL A 398 -8.51 -6.39 -9.19
N THR A 399 -9.70 -6.05 -8.72
CA THR A 399 -10.79 -5.59 -9.57
C THR A 399 -11.10 -4.12 -9.32
N GLY A 400 -11.66 -3.44 -10.30
CA GLY A 400 -11.93 -2.03 -10.19
C GLY A 400 -12.95 -1.49 -11.20
N PRO A 401 -13.19 -0.17 -11.21
CA PRO A 401 -14.21 0.45 -12.07
C PRO A 401 -14.00 0.30 -13.58
N ALA A 402 -12.77 -0.02 -14.00
CA ALA A 402 -12.44 -0.20 -15.42
C ALA A 402 -12.80 -1.59 -15.95
N ASP A 403 -13.07 -2.55 -15.06
CA ASP A 403 -13.35 -3.92 -15.46
C ASP A 403 -14.74 -4.07 -16.06
N THR A 404 -14.86 -5.04 -16.97
CA THR A 404 -16.10 -5.35 -17.67
C THR A 404 -16.56 -6.78 -17.33
N PRO A 405 -17.84 -7.11 -17.56
CA PRO A 405 -18.31 -8.49 -17.41
C PRO A 405 -17.47 -9.48 -18.22
N GLU A 406 -17.06 -9.10 -19.44
CA GLU A 406 -16.27 -9.94 -20.34
C GLU A 406 -14.86 -10.21 -19.78
N SER A 407 -14.20 -9.21 -19.15
CA SER A 407 -12.92 -9.43 -18.49
C SER A 407 -13.04 -10.39 -17.30
N HIS A 408 -14.12 -10.29 -16.54
CA HIS A 408 -14.42 -11.19 -15.43
C HIS A 408 -14.80 -12.61 -15.91
N ASP A 409 -15.54 -12.73 -17.02
CA ASP A 409 -15.82 -14.04 -17.66
C ASP A 409 -14.52 -14.71 -18.11
N CYS A 410 -13.59 -13.96 -18.67
CA CYS A 410 -12.26 -14.44 -19.03
C CYS A 410 -11.50 -14.95 -17.78
N LEU A 411 -11.47 -14.18 -16.69
CA LEU A 411 -10.83 -14.57 -15.43
C LEU A 411 -11.41 -15.90 -14.91
N VAL A 412 -12.72 -16.04 -14.81
CA VAL A 412 -13.39 -17.27 -14.36
C VAL A 412 -13.00 -18.45 -15.27
N SER A 413 -13.16 -18.28 -16.58
CA SER A 413 -12.89 -19.33 -17.56
C SER A 413 -11.44 -19.81 -17.55
N VAL A 414 -10.48 -18.89 -17.35
CA VAL A 414 -9.06 -19.23 -17.33
C VAL A 414 -8.71 -19.97 -16.03
N LEU A 415 -9.18 -19.48 -14.88
CA LEU A 415 -8.92 -20.12 -13.59
C LEU A 415 -9.55 -21.52 -13.51
N THR A 416 -10.81 -21.68 -13.94
CA THR A 416 -11.48 -22.99 -13.87
C THR A 416 -10.84 -24.02 -14.81
N ARG A 417 -10.45 -23.62 -16.03
CA ARG A 417 -9.69 -24.49 -16.93
C ARG A 417 -8.32 -24.89 -16.37
N ALA A 418 -7.65 -23.98 -15.65
CA ALA A 418 -6.39 -24.30 -15.02
C ALA A 418 -6.52 -25.40 -13.96
N LEU A 419 -7.66 -25.50 -13.28
CA LEU A 419 -7.93 -26.56 -12.31
C LEU A 419 -8.16 -27.96 -12.96
N GLU A 420 -8.49 -28.02 -14.25
CA GLU A 420 -8.69 -29.29 -14.99
C GLU A 420 -7.36 -29.97 -15.38
N VAL A 421 -6.24 -29.29 -15.27
CA VAL A 421 -4.91 -29.84 -15.58
C VAL A 421 -4.55 -30.92 -14.56
N LYS A 422 -4.20 -32.12 -15.02
CA LYS A 422 -4.04 -33.31 -14.16
C LYS A 422 -2.61 -33.54 -13.65
N THR A 423 -1.63 -32.82 -14.17
CA THR A 423 -0.21 -33.00 -13.79
C THR A 423 0.43 -31.65 -13.50
N TYR A 424 0.87 -31.51 -12.27
CA TYR A 424 1.63 -30.36 -11.79
C TYR A 424 3.02 -30.84 -11.39
N SER A 425 4.04 -29.99 -11.58
CA SER A 425 5.45 -30.32 -11.31
C SER A 425 6.01 -29.58 -10.10
N GLY A 426 5.15 -28.84 -9.40
CA GLY A 426 5.52 -28.03 -8.24
C GLY A 426 5.78 -28.85 -6.96
N PRO A 427 6.21 -28.18 -5.88
CA PRO A 427 6.32 -28.79 -4.57
C PRO A 427 4.94 -29.16 -4.04
N LYS A 428 4.88 -30.10 -3.11
CA LYS A 428 3.63 -30.35 -2.37
C LYS A 428 3.22 -29.08 -1.63
N ARG A 429 2.02 -28.58 -1.91
CA ARG A 429 1.46 -27.37 -1.32
C ARG A 429 1.52 -27.38 0.19
N GLU A 430 1.14 -28.49 0.83
CA GLU A 430 1.16 -28.64 2.28
C GLU A 430 2.55 -28.43 2.88
N LEU A 431 3.60 -29.00 2.24
CA LEU A 431 4.97 -28.80 2.69
C LEU A 431 5.39 -27.33 2.58
N ALA A 432 5.08 -26.69 1.46
CA ALA A 432 5.40 -25.30 1.23
C ALA A 432 4.72 -24.37 2.24
N LEU A 433 3.42 -24.60 2.53
CA LEU A 433 2.65 -23.85 3.52
C LEU A 433 3.16 -24.08 4.94
N ALA A 434 3.55 -25.32 5.29
CA ALA A 434 4.13 -25.63 6.61
C ALA A 434 5.46 -24.88 6.81
N MET A 435 6.35 -24.88 5.83
CA MET A 435 7.63 -24.16 5.89
C MET A 435 7.43 -22.63 5.96
N GLU A 436 6.49 -22.10 5.19
CA GLU A 436 6.15 -20.69 5.23
C GLU A 436 5.59 -20.30 6.60
N LYS A 437 4.71 -21.13 7.17
CA LYS A 437 4.15 -20.95 8.52
C LYS A 437 5.23 -20.93 9.58
N ASP A 438 6.12 -21.92 9.58
CA ASP A 438 7.22 -22.02 10.55
C ASP A 438 8.09 -20.76 10.49
N CYS A 439 8.30 -20.22 9.28
CA CYS A 439 9.03 -18.99 9.08
C CYS A 439 8.28 -17.76 9.62
N TRP A 440 6.97 -17.66 9.43
CA TRP A 440 6.15 -16.56 9.99
C TRP A 440 6.08 -16.61 11.53
N GLU A 441 6.01 -17.80 12.12
CA GLU A 441 5.89 -18.01 13.57
C GLU A 441 7.24 -17.98 14.30
N ALA A 442 8.37 -17.99 13.56
CA ALA A 442 9.71 -17.98 14.13
C ALA A 442 9.97 -16.70 14.94
N GLU A 443 10.40 -16.86 16.20
CA GLU A 443 10.85 -15.74 17.02
C GLU A 443 12.24 -15.26 16.59
N ARG A 444 12.37 -13.99 16.23
CA ARG A 444 13.61 -13.40 15.74
C ARG A 444 14.20 -12.43 16.75
N VAL A 445 15.47 -12.66 17.07
CA VAL A 445 16.22 -11.78 17.96
C VAL A 445 16.75 -10.57 17.16
N ILE A 446 16.45 -9.36 17.65
CA ILE A 446 17.01 -8.12 17.14
C ILE A 446 18.37 -7.92 17.80
N VAL A 447 19.45 -7.92 17.03
CA VAL A 447 20.83 -7.79 17.50
C VAL A 447 21.34 -6.36 17.33
N LEU A 448 20.95 -5.73 16.21
CA LEU A 448 21.31 -4.36 15.84
C LEU A 448 20.07 -3.61 15.38
N THR A 449 20.07 -2.30 15.50
CA THR A 449 19.09 -1.47 14.81
C THR A 449 19.30 -1.57 13.29
N PRO A 450 18.25 -1.35 12.47
CA PRO A 450 18.41 -1.33 11.01
C PRO A 450 19.49 -0.35 10.52
N ALA A 451 19.63 0.80 11.18
CA ALA A 451 20.65 1.80 10.85
C ALA A 451 22.08 1.36 11.20
N GLU A 452 22.27 0.66 12.32
CA GLU A 452 23.56 0.06 12.69
C GLU A 452 23.93 -1.05 11.71
N ALA A 453 22.98 -1.97 11.42
CA ALA A 453 23.19 -3.02 10.45
C ALA A 453 23.61 -2.44 9.09
N PHE A 454 22.94 -1.39 8.61
CA PHE A 454 23.27 -0.73 7.34
C PHE A 454 24.71 -0.21 7.27
N ARG A 455 25.29 0.22 8.40
CA ARG A 455 26.67 0.76 8.49
C ARG A 455 27.73 -0.32 8.69
N CYS A 456 27.37 -1.53 9.13
CA CYS A 456 28.31 -2.61 9.33
C CYS A 456 28.93 -3.10 8.02
N ARG A 457 30.12 -3.69 8.08
CA ARG A 457 30.67 -4.49 6.98
C ARG A 457 29.84 -5.75 6.83
N SER A 458 29.78 -6.26 5.61
CA SER A 458 29.00 -7.45 5.29
C SER A 458 29.76 -8.44 4.43
N ARG A 459 29.25 -9.64 4.35
CA ARG A 459 29.69 -10.69 3.43
C ARG A 459 28.50 -11.49 2.91
N LEU A 460 28.64 -12.04 1.72
CA LEU A 460 27.68 -13.01 1.19
C LEU A 460 27.98 -14.40 1.78
N VAL A 461 26.95 -15.09 2.19
CA VAL A 461 26.99 -16.49 2.62
C VAL A 461 25.90 -17.28 1.91
N MET A 462 26.11 -18.59 1.74
CA MET A 462 25.05 -19.46 1.24
C MET A 462 23.86 -19.45 2.21
N VAL A 463 22.64 -19.55 1.68
CA VAL A 463 21.42 -19.50 2.50
C VAL A 463 21.39 -20.58 3.56
N ASP A 464 21.83 -21.80 3.26
CA ASP A 464 21.92 -22.94 4.18
C ASP A 464 22.94 -22.70 5.33
N GLU A 465 23.91 -21.79 5.14
CA GLU A 465 24.88 -21.37 6.15
C GLU A 465 24.47 -20.09 6.89
N ALA A 466 23.31 -19.50 6.55
CA ALA A 466 22.88 -18.19 7.06
C ALA A 466 22.24 -18.25 8.45
N ALA A 467 21.74 -19.41 8.89
CA ALA A 467 21.13 -19.57 10.20
C ALA A 467 22.06 -19.12 11.34
N GLY A 468 21.51 -18.38 12.30
CA GLY A 468 22.25 -17.81 13.44
C GLY A 468 23.03 -16.53 13.12
N ARG A 469 23.18 -16.13 11.86
CA ARG A 469 23.85 -14.89 11.44
C ARG A 469 22.89 -13.70 11.49
N VAL A 470 23.42 -12.49 11.49
CA VAL A 470 22.65 -11.26 11.51
C VAL A 470 22.48 -10.75 10.08
N ALA A 471 21.24 -10.54 9.67
CA ALA A 471 20.92 -10.03 8.34
C ALA A 471 21.45 -8.59 8.17
N LYS A 472 22.10 -8.33 7.04
CA LYS A 472 22.57 -7.00 6.63
C LYS A 472 21.47 -6.24 5.90
N ASP A 473 20.68 -6.93 5.11
CA ASP A 473 19.63 -6.35 4.28
C ASP A 473 18.27 -7.01 4.56
N ILE A 474 17.24 -6.46 3.97
CA ILE A 474 15.88 -7.01 4.00
C ILE A 474 15.85 -8.32 3.21
N ILE A 475 15.28 -9.36 3.81
CA ILE A 475 15.00 -10.62 3.12
C ILE A 475 13.48 -10.73 3.01
N SER A 476 12.99 -10.74 1.77
CA SER A 476 11.55 -10.64 1.50
C SER A 476 11.18 -11.47 0.27
N PRO A 477 10.42 -12.55 0.42
CA PRO A 477 9.82 -13.25 -0.72
C PRO A 477 8.99 -12.30 -1.58
N PHE A 478 9.02 -12.51 -2.90
CA PHE A 478 8.28 -11.68 -3.83
C PHE A 478 7.52 -12.54 -4.85
N PRO A 479 6.23 -12.24 -5.09
CA PRO A 479 5.36 -11.33 -4.36
C PRO A 479 4.98 -11.85 -2.97
N PRO A 480 4.51 -11.03 -2.02
CA PRO A 480 4.15 -9.61 -2.14
C PRO A 480 5.28 -8.63 -1.75
N GLY A 481 6.46 -9.08 -1.34
CA GLY A 481 7.52 -8.18 -0.88
C GLY A 481 7.38 -7.77 0.59
N VAL A 482 6.75 -8.61 1.41
CA VAL A 482 6.68 -8.45 2.87
C VAL A 482 7.95 -9.02 3.49
N PRO A 483 8.69 -8.24 4.31
CA PRO A 483 9.89 -8.73 4.94
C PRO A 483 9.63 -9.92 5.88
N LEU A 484 10.31 -11.03 5.66
CA LEU A 484 10.46 -12.09 6.65
C LEU A 484 11.51 -11.67 7.69
N VAL A 485 12.67 -11.20 7.20
CA VAL A 485 13.77 -10.73 8.03
C VAL A 485 14.11 -9.29 7.62
N PHE A 486 14.34 -8.42 8.57
CA PHE A 486 14.81 -7.06 8.31
C PHE A 486 16.22 -6.84 8.89
N PRO A 487 16.95 -5.78 8.45
CA PRO A 487 18.33 -5.56 8.85
C PRO A 487 18.51 -5.52 10.36
N GLY A 488 19.52 -6.24 10.85
CA GLY A 488 19.84 -6.33 12.28
C GLY A 488 19.17 -7.50 13.01
N GLN A 489 18.27 -8.22 12.38
CA GLN A 489 17.68 -9.45 12.94
C GLN A 489 18.59 -10.66 12.71
N ARG A 490 18.54 -11.61 13.61
CA ARG A 490 19.17 -12.93 13.46
C ARG A 490 18.31 -13.80 12.57
N ILE A 491 18.90 -14.36 11.51
CA ILE A 491 18.28 -15.32 10.61
C ILE A 491 18.07 -16.63 11.37
N THR A 492 16.84 -17.16 11.38
CA THR A 492 16.51 -18.42 12.06
C THR A 492 16.79 -19.62 11.16
N GLU A 493 16.78 -20.83 11.72
CA GLU A 493 16.82 -22.06 10.91
C GLU A 493 15.61 -22.18 9.98
N ALA A 494 14.40 -21.80 10.46
CA ALA A 494 13.21 -21.79 9.63
C ALA A 494 13.34 -20.83 8.43
N ASP A 495 13.93 -19.64 8.62
CA ASP A 495 14.20 -18.70 7.52
C ASP A 495 15.15 -19.31 6.49
N ALA A 496 16.26 -19.89 6.93
CA ALA A 496 17.26 -20.49 6.04
C ALA A 496 16.68 -21.68 5.25
N LEU A 497 15.92 -22.55 5.90
CA LEU A 497 15.24 -23.67 5.26
C LEU A 497 14.21 -23.19 4.23
N TYR A 498 13.36 -22.23 4.58
CA TYR A 498 12.35 -21.71 3.67
C TYR A 498 12.97 -20.98 2.46
N LEU A 499 14.01 -20.18 2.67
CA LEU A 499 14.73 -19.50 1.58
C LEU A 499 15.45 -20.50 0.65
N THR A 500 16.03 -21.58 1.20
CA THR A 500 16.59 -22.68 0.40
C THR A 500 15.52 -23.35 -0.45
N PHE A 501 14.36 -23.61 0.15
CA PHE A 501 13.21 -24.18 -0.54
C PHE A 501 12.73 -23.26 -1.68
N LEU A 502 12.57 -21.95 -1.41
CA LEU A 502 12.21 -20.95 -2.44
C LEU A 502 13.18 -20.97 -3.62
N GLY A 503 14.48 -21.01 -3.34
CA GLY A 503 15.53 -21.07 -4.38
C GLY A 503 15.45 -22.33 -5.27
N GLN A 504 15.12 -23.49 -4.69
CA GLN A 504 14.95 -24.75 -5.44
C GLN A 504 13.79 -24.70 -6.43
N TRP A 505 12.73 -23.94 -6.12
CA TRP A 505 11.53 -23.82 -6.94
C TRP A 505 11.50 -22.54 -7.78
N GLY A 506 12.64 -21.82 -7.89
CA GLY A 506 12.76 -20.62 -8.72
C GLY A 506 11.94 -19.42 -8.25
N ALA A 507 11.46 -19.44 -7.01
CA ALA A 507 10.77 -18.31 -6.40
C ALA A 507 11.79 -17.21 -6.07
N ARG A 508 11.38 -15.94 -6.28
CA ARG A 508 12.26 -14.80 -6.05
C ARG A 508 12.13 -14.29 -4.62
N ALA A 509 13.24 -13.79 -4.08
CA ALA A 509 13.22 -13.04 -2.84
C ALA A 509 14.21 -11.86 -2.93
N TYR A 510 13.79 -10.69 -2.47
CA TYR A 510 14.72 -9.59 -2.22
C TYR A 510 15.72 -10.01 -1.15
N GLY A 511 16.97 -9.55 -1.29
CA GLY A 511 18.04 -9.94 -0.38
C GLY A 511 18.63 -11.32 -0.67
N LEU A 512 18.10 -12.04 -1.67
CA LEU A 512 18.64 -13.30 -2.17
C LEU A 512 19.27 -13.08 -3.54
N THR A 513 20.51 -13.54 -3.75
CA THR A 513 21.15 -13.51 -5.06
C THR A 513 20.57 -14.59 -5.97
N GLU A 514 20.04 -14.21 -7.15
CA GLU A 514 19.31 -15.13 -8.05
C GLU A 514 20.16 -16.32 -8.58
N ARG A 515 21.48 -16.13 -8.69
CA ARG A 515 22.36 -17.15 -9.29
C ARG A 515 23.02 -18.09 -8.27
N THR A 516 23.19 -17.65 -7.05
CA THR A 516 24.04 -18.35 -6.07
C THR A 516 23.33 -18.69 -4.77
N ALA A 517 22.04 -18.38 -4.66
CA ALA A 517 21.26 -18.58 -3.42
C ALA A 517 22.02 -18.09 -2.16
N GLN A 518 22.56 -16.86 -2.23
CA GLN A 518 23.30 -16.23 -1.14
C GLN A 518 22.53 -15.06 -0.55
N VAL A 519 22.72 -14.83 0.73
CA VAL A 519 22.21 -13.67 1.46
C VAL A 519 23.35 -12.86 2.05
N GLU A 520 23.12 -11.56 2.21
CA GLU A 520 24.09 -10.65 2.81
C GLU A 520 23.92 -10.63 4.33
N VAL A 521 25.00 -10.96 5.06
CA VAL A 521 25.03 -10.97 6.52
C VAL A 521 26.11 -10.04 7.05
N ILE A 522 25.98 -9.60 8.28
CA ILE A 522 27.00 -8.83 8.98
C ILE A 522 28.28 -9.69 9.10
N ALA A 523 29.43 -9.08 8.77
CA ALA A 523 30.74 -9.76 8.74
C ALA A 523 31.28 -10.05 10.13
#